data_39211640334373c1fa4ef0c9591b1f6b
#
_entry.id   39211640334373c1fa4ef0c9591b1f6b
#
_cell.length_a   1.000
_cell.length_b   1.000
_cell.length_c   1.000
_cell.angle_alpha   90.00
_cell.angle_beta   90.00
_cell.angle_gamma   90.00
#
_symmetry.space_group_name_H-M   'P 1'
#
loop_
_entity.id
_entity.type
_entity.pdbx_description
1 polymer ?
#
loop_
_entity_poly.entity_id
_entity_poly.type
_entity_poly.pdbx_seq_one_letter_code
_entity_poly.pdbx_strand_id
1 'polypeptide(L)'
;MTEFQDLTISNNFMFAAVMEDTENCRGLLEMVLEFPIARIEVSTEKSIIHHPQYHGVRLDVYAKGDDSARYNVEMQVRNKDNLPKRSRYYHSQIDMDIIAKGTDYKELPDTYVIFICDFDPFGFGKYKYTFDMICTETGEMLDDGARTIFLSTKGTNGSEVSEGLRKFLGYVAADIAASTEDFDDDYVRSLQKSVSRIKSDREMGERYMLLKELLSDERAEGINEGRTEGIAIGRVRGKAEFVIELLSELGEVSTEISDAIMAEKDPARLLAYLKAASKADSVEKFRKETGL
;
A
#
# COMPACT_ATOMS: atom_id res chain seq x y z
N MET A 1 -14.59 -2.94 -13.33
CA MET A 1 -13.15 -2.54 -13.51
C MET A 1 -13.09 -1.59 -14.68
N THR A 2 -12.25 -0.57 -14.62
CA THR A 2 -12.11 0.46 -15.67
C THR A 2 -11.59 -0.15 -16.97
N GLU A 3 -12.06 0.33 -18.11
CA GLU A 3 -11.55 -0.08 -19.43
C GLU A 3 -10.21 0.63 -19.71
N PHE A 4 -9.35 0.03 -20.57
CA PHE A 4 -8.03 0.58 -20.88
C PHE A 4 -8.09 2.01 -21.42
N GLN A 5 -9.08 2.30 -22.28
CA GLN A 5 -9.27 3.62 -22.87
C GLN A 5 -9.72 4.69 -21.85
N ASP A 6 -10.30 4.26 -20.74
CA ASP A 6 -10.80 5.15 -19.68
C ASP A 6 -9.75 5.42 -18.57
N LEU A 7 -8.54 4.87 -18.70
CA LEU A 7 -7.48 5.13 -17.73
C LEU A 7 -7.03 6.58 -17.78
N THR A 8 -6.92 7.21 -16.62
CA THR A 8 -6.24 8.50 -16.44
C THR A 8 -4.83 8.29 -15.91
N ILE A 9 -4.03 9.35 -15.83
CA ILE A 9 -2.68 9.32 -15.26
C ILE A 9 -2.67 8.85 -13.80
N SER A 10 -3.75 9.01 -13.05
CA SER A 10 -3.86 8.55 -11.67
C SER A 10 -3.97 7.03 -11.51
N ASN A 11 -4.17 6.28 -12.61
CA ASN A 11 -4.13 4.84 -12.57
C ASN A 11 -2.68 4.33 -12.53
N ASN A 12 -2.33 3.43 -11.60
CA ASN A 12 -0.97 2.94 -11.40
C ASN A 12 -0.34 2.37 -12.68
N PHE A 13 -1.09 1.58 -13.47
CA PHE A 13 -0.59 1.04 -14.74
C PHE A 13 -0.26 2.16 -15.74
N MET A 14 -1.18 3.11 -15.92
CA MET A 14 -0.97 4.24 -16.84
C MET A 14 0.17 5.13 -16.35
N PHE A 15 0.23 5.42 -15.06
CA PHE A 15 1.32 6.19 -14.46
C PHE A 15 2.68 5.54 -14.70
N ALA A 16 2.81 4.26 -14.38
CA ALA A 16 4.04 3.51 -14.61
C ALA A 16 4.44 3.55 -16.09
N ALA A 17 3.51 3.27 -16.99
CA ALA A 17 3.76 3.28 -18.43
C ALA A 17 4.17 4.66 -18.98
N VAL A 18 3.60 5.75 -18.45
CA VAL A 18 3.99 7.13 -18.82
C VAL A 18 5.39 7.46 -18.28
N MET A 19 5.71 7.00 -17.08
CA MET A 19 6.99 7.27 -16.41
C MET A 19 8.12 6.33 -16.86
N GLU A 20 7.87 5.30 -17.68
CA GLU A 20 8.91 4.57 -18.40
C GLU A 20 9.72 5.50 -19.34
N ASP A 21 9.09 6.56 -19.83
CA ASP A 21 9.78 7.60 -20.56
C ASP A 21 10.65 8.42 -19.60
N THR A 22 11.96 8.36 -19.81
CA THR A 22 12.97 8.98 -18.95
C THR A 22 12.77 10.49 -18.80
N GLU A 23 12.35 11.19 -19.86
CA GLU A 23 12.12 12.63 -19.83
C GLU A 23 10.88 12.99 -19.01
N ASN A 24 9.81 12.18 -19.10
CA ASN A 24 8.63 12.36 -18.26
C ASN A 24 8.97 12.15 -16.78
N CYS A 25 9.70 11.09 -16.48
CA CYS A 25 10.11 10.79 -15.09
C CYS A 25 11.05 11.86 -14.54
N ARG A 26 12.07 12.26 -15.32
CA ARG A 26 13.02 13.32 -14.94
C ARG A 26 12.29 14.65 -14.68
N GLY A 27 11.40 15.06 -15.57
CA GLY A 27 10.64 16.30 -15.40
C GLY A 27 9.76 16.30 -14.16
N LEU A 28 9.18 15.16 -13.77
CA LEU A 28 8.46 15.02 -12.51
C LEU A 28 9.39 15.19 -11.31
N LEU A 29 10.53 14.49 -11.32
CA LEU A 29 11.49 14.56 -10.21
C LEU A 29 12.04 15.97 -10.04
N GLU A 30 12.47 16.65 -11.12
CA GLU A 30 12.95 18.03 -11.09
C GLU A 30 11.88 19.00 -10.55
N MET A 31 10.62 18.83 -10.95
CA MET A 31 9.50 19.65 -10.47
C MET A 31 9.26 19.45 -8.97
N VAL A 32 9.35 18.23 -8.48
CA VAL A 32 9.07 17.88 -7.06
C VAL A 32 10.24 18.25 -6.15
N LEU A 33 11.47 18.01 -6.62
CA LEU A 33 12.68 18.17 -5.82
C LEU A 33 13.29 19.58 -5.93
N GLU A 34 12.91 20.34 -6.96
CA GLU A 34 13.32 21.72 -7.19
C GLU A 34 14.83 21.88 -7.44
N PHE A 35 15.49 20.82 -7.93
CA PHE A 35 16.87 20.87 -8.42
C PHE A 35 17.01 20.09 -9.73
N PRO A 36 17.98 20.47 -10.59
CA PRO A 36 18.18 19.80 -11.87
C PRO A 36 18.74 18.39 -11.68
N ILE A 37 18.26 17.45 -12.51
CA ILE A 37 18.73 16.07 -12.55
C ILE A 37 19.32 15.79 -13.94
N ALA A 38 20.62 15.52 -14.01
CA ALA A 38 21.33 15.42 -15.28
C ALA A 38 20.85 14.20 -16.09
N ARG A 39 20.77 13.05 -15.47
CA ARG A 39 20.36 11.79 -16.11
C ARG A 39 19.75 10.84 -15.10
N ILE A 40 18.79 10.03 -15.54
CA ILE A 40 18.22 8.93 -14.76
C ILE A 40 18.10 7.67 -15.60
N GLU A 41 18.10 6.52 -14.91
CA GLU A 41 17.69 5.23 -15.44
C GLU A 41 16.39 4.83 -14.74
N VAL A 42 15.33 4.59 -15.51
CA VAL A 42 14.00 4.29 -14.96
C VAL A 42 13.72 2.79 -15.07
N SER A 43 13.14 2.23 -14.01
CA SER A 43 12.57 0.89 -13.98
C SER A 43 11.18 0.97 -13.38
N THR A 44 10.15 0.55 -14.09
CA THR A 44 8.79 0.50 -13.59
C THR A 44 8.46 -0.88 -13.03
N GLU A 45 7.56 -0.94 -12.04
CA GLU A 45 7.13 -2.18 -11.40
C GLU A 45 8.30 -3.03 -10.82
N LYS A 46 9.39 -2.35 -10.38
CA LYS A 46 10.54 -3.03 -9.78
C LYS A 46 10.13 -3.76 -8.50
N SER A 47 10.33 -5.07 -8.47
CA SER A 47 10.13 -5.89 -7.27
C SER A 47 11.44 -6.09 -6.53
N ILE A 48 11.44 -5.81 -5.23
CA ILE A 48 12.57 -6.06 -4.32
C ILE A 48 12.11 -7.10 -3.31
N ILE A 49 12.69 -8.29 -3.35
CA ILE A 49 12.38 -9.42 -2.47
C ILE A 49 13.70 -9.97 -1.94
N HIS A 50 14.04 -9.66 -0.69
CA HIS A 50 15.27 -10.16 -0.06
C HIS A 50 15.11 -11.58 0.50
N HIS A 51 13.92 -11.96 0.94
CA HIS A 51 13.64 -13.30 1.46
C HIS A 51 12.15 -13.63 1.34
N PRO A 52 11.77 -14.89 0.98
CA PRO A 52 10.36 -15.28 0.77
C PRO A 52 9.44 -15.11 1.99
N GLN A 53 9.99 -15.06 3.20
CA GLN A 53 9.21 -14.90 4.45
C GLN A 53 8.97 -13.44 4.84
N TYR A 54 9.58 -12.48 4.16
CA TYR A 54 9.37 -11.06 4.41
C TYR A 54 8.52 -10.42 3.33
N HIS A 55 7.86 -9.33 3.68
CA HIS A 55 7.15 -8.52 2.69
C HIS A 55 8.15 -7.97 1.68
N GLY A 56 8.08 -8.42 0.44
CA GLY A 56 8.69 -7.73 -0.68
C GLY A 56 7.99 -6.40 -0.95
N VAL A 57 8.66 -5.52 -1.66
CA VAL A 57 8.06 -4.28 -2.17
C VAL A 57 8.01 -4.35 -3.69
N ARG A 58 6.93 -3.82 -4.27
CA ARG A 58 6.82 -3.52 -5.68
C ARG A 58 6.70 -2.01 -5.79
N LEU A 59 7.70 -1.42 -6.44
CA LEU A 59 7.79 0.01 -6.62
C LEU A 59 7.14 0.37 -7.96
N ASP A 60 6.23 1.36 -7.96
CA ASP A 60 5.52 1.77 -9.18
C ASP A 60 6.52 2.34 -10.21
N VAL A 61 7.35 3.29 -9.79
CA VAL A 61 8.42 3.88 -10.58
C VAL A 61 9.68 4.02 -9.74
N TYR A 62 10.75 3.35 -10.16
CA TYR A 62 12.05 3.42 -9.51
C TYR A 62 13.07 4.02 -10.48
N ALA A 63 13.79 5.05 -10.06
CA ALA A 63 14.81 5.67 -10.87
C ALA A 63 16.14 5.79 -10.13
N LYS A 64 17.24 5.71 -10.90
CA LYS A 64 18.60 5.89 -10.43
C LYS A 64 19.22 7.09 -11.14
N GLY A 65 19.70 8.07 -10.37
CA GLY A 65 20.43 9.22 -10.88
C GLY A 65 21.92 8.94 -11.16
N ASP A 66 22.57 9.80 -11.90
CA ASP A 66 24.02 9.76 -12.17
C ASP A 66 24.87 9.94 -10.89
N ASP A 67 24.33 10.69 -9.91
CA ASP A 67 24.89 10.87 -8.57
C ASP A 67 24.67 9.65 -7.65
N SER A 68 24.15 8.58 -8.21
CA SER A 68 23.73 7.35 -7.52
C SER A 68 22.48 7.49 -6.65
N ALA A 69 21.86 8.68 -6.54
CA ALA A 69 20.58 8.84 -5.81
C ALA A 69 19.51 7.87 -6.30
N ARG A 70 18.60 7.51 -5.41
CA ARG A 70 17.48 6.61 -5.69
C ARG A 70 16.16 7.32 -5.48
N TYR A 71 15.31 7.20 -6.46
CA TYR A 71 14.00 7.81 -6.47
C TYR A 71 12.95 6.72 -6.60
N ASN A 72 11.99 6.71 -5.68
CA ASN A 72 10.79 5.90 -5.79
C ASN A 72 9.56 6.80 -5.85
N VAL A 73 8.75 6.68 -6.89
CA VAL A 73 7.52 7.46 -7.04
C VAL A 73 6.33 6.52 -7.08
N GLU A 74 5.36 6.77 -6.22
CA GLU A 74 4.18 5.94 -6.00
C GLU A 74 2.89 6.72 -6.22
N MET A 75 1.98 6.19 -7.03
CA MET A 75 0.64 6.74 -7.20
C MET A 75 -0.33 6.14 -6.17
N GLN A 76 -1.04 6.98 -5.42
CA GLN A 76 -1.94 6.54 -4.35
C GLN A 76 -3.32 7.19 -4.49
N VAL A 77 -4.30 6.44 -4.98
CA VAL A 77 -5.68 6.91 -5.14
C VAL A 77 -6.57 6.62 -3.93
N ARG A 78 -6.09 5.83 -2.95
CA ARG A 78 -6.85 5.47 -1.73
C ARG A 78 -5.98 5.61 -0.50
N ASN A 79 -6.50 6.27 0.51
CA ASN A 79 -5.86 6.30 1.82
C ASN A 79 -6.08 4.96 2.54
N LYS A 80 -4.98 4.34 2.96
CA LYS A 80 -4.96 3.11 3.78
C LYS A 80 -4.38 3.36 5.17
N ASP A 81 -4.15 4.62 5.55
CA ASP A 81 -3.59 5.07 6.83
C ASP A 81 -2.24 4.42 7.20
N ASN A 82 -1.47 3.97 6.21
CA ASN A 82 -0.22 3.25 6.42
C ASN A 82 1.00 3.90 5.74
N LEU A 83 0.83 4.99 5.03
CA LEU A 83 1.87 5.61 4.21
C LEU A 83 3.13 6.01 5.00
N PRO A 84 3.07 6.58 6.23
CA PRO A 84 4.28 6.91 6.98
C PRO A 84 5.15 5.70 7.35
N LYS A 85 4.53 4.55 7.69
CA LYS A 85 5.27 3.31 7.96
C LYS A 85 5.77 2.65 6.68
N ARG A 86 4.99 2.75 5.62
CA ARG A 86 5.32 2.23 4.30
C ARG A 86 6.52 2.99 3.70
N SER A 87 6.59 4.32 3.83
CA SER A 87 7.74 5.10 3.36
C SER A 87 9.03 4.67 4.04
N ARG A 88 9.02 4.53 5.38
CA ARG A 88 10.16 4.02 6.13
C ARG A 88 10.60 2.63 5.65
N TYR A 89 9.64 1.75 5.38
CA TYR A 89 9.93 0.41 4.87
C TYR A 89 10.54 0.44 3.47
N TYR A 90 10.07 1.34 2.60
CA TYR A 90 10.61 1.50 1.27
C TYR A 90 12.07 1.99 1.27
N HIS A 91 12.41 3.00 2.08
CA HIS A 91 13.81 3.40 2.27
C HIS A 91 14.68 2.21 2.69
N SER A 92 14.26 1.46 3.71
CA SER A 92 15.02 0.28 4.18
C SER A 92 15.21 -0.78 3.10
N GLN A 93 14.21 -1.04 2.25
CA GLN A 93 14.31 -2.02 1.17
C GLN A 93 15.23 -1.54 0.04
N ILE A 94 15.19 -0.25 -0.27
CA ILE A 94 16.08 0.38 -1.26
C ILE A 94 17.52 0.30 -0.76
N ASP A 95 17.79 0.65 0.50
CA ASP A 95 19.12 0.58 1.10
C ASP A 95 19.67 -0.84 1.10
N MET A 96 18.85 -1.83 1.45
CA MET A 96 19.24 -3.25 1.40
C MET A 96 19.53 -3.75 -0.03
N ASP A 97 18.87 -3.19 -1.04
CA ASP A 97 19.11 -3.53 -2.46
C ASP A 97 20.44 -2.95 -2.98
N ILE A 98 20.95 -1.91 -2.33
CA ILE A 98 22.14 -1.18 -2.79
C ILE A 98 23.40 -1.65 -2.06
N ILE A 99 23.33 -1.78 -0.73
CA ILE A 99 24.51 -2.01 0.09
C ILE A 99 24.93 -3.47 0.07
N ALA A 100 26.13 -3.77 -0.44
CA ALA A 100 26.70 -5.08 -0.38
C ALA A 100 27.43 -5.34 0.95
N LYS A 101 27.63 -6.60 1.33
CA LYS A 101 28.39 -6.96 2.52
C LYS A 101 29.83 -6.41 2.45
N GLY A 102 30.19 -5.58 3.43
CA GLY A 102 31.53 -5.00 3.54
C GLY A 102 31.67 -3.61 2.92
N THR A 103 30.61 -3.06 2.32
CA THR A 103 30.55 -1.66 1.87
C THR A 103 30.44 -0.72 3.08
N ASP A 104 31.11 0.44 3.04
CA ASP A 104 30.97 1.48 4.07
C ASP A 104 29.58 2.12 3.96
N TYR A 105 28.93 2.39 5.10
CA TYR A 105 27.63 3.09 5.13
C TYR A 105 27.68 4.49 4.51
N LYS A 106 28.85 5.14 4.44
CA LYS A 106 29.02 6.41 3.75
C LYS A 106 28.79 6.34 2.24
N GLU A 107 28.81 5.14 1.67
CA GLU A 107 28.52 4.90 0.26
C GLU A 107 27.02 4.73 -0.04
N LEU A 108 26.15 4.75 0.99
CA LEU A 108 24.72 4.79 0.77
C LEU A 108 24.36 6.10 0.06
N PRO A 109 23.71 6.02 -1.10
CA PRO A 109 23.26 7.20 -1.81
C PRO A 109 22.01 7.82 -1.17
N ASP A 110 21.73 9.07 -1.49
CA ASP A 110 20.46 9.69 -1.14
C ASP A 110 19.26 8.91 -1.69
N THR A 111 18.22 8.80 -0.89
CA THR A 111 16.98 8.11 -1.24
C THR A 111 15.77 9.03 -1.10
N TYR A 112 14.95 9.07 -2.14
CA TYR A 112 13.72 9.86 -2.20
C TYR A 112 12.53 8.94 -2.39
N VAL A 113 11.60 8.95 -1.43
CA VAL A 113 10.33 8.23 -1.55
C VAL A 113 9.21 9.24 -1.69
N ILE A 114 8.59 9.27 -2.86
CA ILE A 114 7.60 10.27 -3.27
C ILE A 114 6.25 9.59 -3.46
N PHE A 115 5.24 10.01 -2.70
CA PHE A 115 3.86 9.57 -2.88
C PHE A 115 3.05 10.68 -3.53
N ILE A 116 2.35 10.37 -4.62
CA ILE A 116 1.37 11.25 -5.26
C ILE A 116 -0.01 10.76 -4.83
N CYS A 117 -0.69 11.54 -3.98
CA CYS A 117 -1.94 11.15 -3.35
C CYS A 117 -3.13 11.89 -3.95
N ASP A 118 -4.18 11.19 -4.39
CA ASP A 118 -5.47 11.81 -4.74
C ASP A 118 -6.34 12.09 -3.51
N PHE A 119 -5.71 12.32 -2.39
CA PHE A 119 -6.29 12.72 -1.11
C PHE A 119 -5.24 13.51 -0.31
N ASP A 120 -5.66 14.21 0.76
CA ASP A 120 -4.72 14.83 1.69
C ASP A 120 -4.32 13.81 2.79
N PRO A 121 -3.07 13.32 2.81
CA PRO A 121 -2.65 12.29 3.75
C PRO A 121 -2.56 12.76 5.20
N PHE A 122 -2.50 14.07 5.45
CA PHE A 122 -2.29 14.64 6.79
C PHE A 122 -3.37 15.64 7.22
N GLY A 123 -4.26 16.06 6.31
CA GLY A 123 -5.39 16.94 6.61
C GLY A 123 -5.04 18.41 6.84
N PHE A 124 -3.81 18.86 6.45
CA PHE A 124 -3.38 20.28 6.62
C PHE A 124 -3.57 21.12 5.35
N GLY A 125 -4.17 20.57 4.30
CA GLY A 125 -4.45 21.30 3.07
C GLY A 125 -3.22 21.73 2.27
N LYS A 126 -2.08 21.03 2.40
CA LYS A 126 -0.88 21.33 1.64
C LYS A 126 -0.78 20.49 0.37
N TYR A 127 -0.26 21.10 -0.70
CA TYR A 127 0.06 20.38 -1.94
C TYR A 127 1.28 19.48 -1.81
N LYS A 128 2.25 19.86 -0.95
CA LYS A 128 3.51 19.15 -0.73
C LYS A 128 3.82 19.10 0.76
N TYR A 129 4.14 17.92 1.24
CA TYR A 129 4.67 17.65 2.58
C TYR A 129 6.02 16.99 2.43
N THR A 130 7.06 17.59 2.98
CA THR A 130 8.42 17.04 2.98
C THR A 130 8.81 16.66 4.40
N PHE A 131 9.33 15.45 4.54
CA PHE A 131 9.77 14.91 5.81
C PHE A 131 11.26 14.56 5.72
N ASP A 132 12.02 15.20 6.58
CA ASP A 132 13.42 14.92 6.86
C ASP A 132 13.55 14.59 8.35
N MET A 133 14.60 13.86 8.73
CA MET A 133 14.85 13.57 10.14
C MET A 133 15.55 14.74 10.82
N ILE A 134 14.98 15.23 11.93
CA ILE A 134 15.50 16.36 12.68
C ILE A 134 15.80 15.98 14.13
N CYS A 135 16.83 16.59 14.72
CA CYS A 135 17.13 16.53 16.14
C CYS A 135 16.09 17.33 16.91
N THR A 136 15.33 16.69 17.81
CA THR A 136 14.28 17.38 18.58
C THR A 136 14.83 18.41 19.56
N GLU A 137 16.07 18.27 20.02
CA GLU A 137 16.71 19.13 20.98
C GLU A 137 17.30 20.40 20.35
N THR A 138 17.79 20.31 19.10
CA THR A 138 18.47 21.42 18.43
C THR A 138 17.71 22.00 17.24
N GLY A 139 16.78 21.21 16.66
CA GLY A 139 16.11 21.56 15.41
C GLY A 139 16.95 21.34 14.14
N GLU A 140 18.17 20.84 14.27
CA GLU A 140 19.04 20.57 13.13
C GLU A 140 18.67 19.29 12.42
N MET A 141 18.91 19.25 11.10
CA MET A 141 18.68 18.06 10.28
C MET A 141 19.74 16.99 10.58
N LEU A 142 19.35 15.71 10.54
CA LEU A 142 20.29 14.59 10.67
C LEU A 142 21.17 14.45 9.43
N ASP A 143 20.67 14.86 8.27
CA ASP A 143 21.36 14.81 6.97
C ASP A 143 21.80 13.38 6.60
N ASP A 144 20.89 12.44 6.80
CA ASP A 144 21.07 11.00 6.54
C ASP A 144 20.82 10.60 5.07
N GLY A 145 20.48 11.58 4.22
CA GLY A 145 20.18 11.37 2.81
C GLY A 145 18.80 10.74 2.51
N ALA A 146 17.99 10.45 3.52
CA ALA A 146 16.66 9.87 3.35
C ALA A 146 15.57 10.96 3.41
N ARG A 147 14.84 11.16 2.31
CA ARG A 147 13.75 12.15 2.24
C ARG A 147 12.45 11.52 1.77
N THR A 148 11.37 11.75 2.51
CA THR A 148 10.01 11.34 2.12
C THR A 148 9.17 12.56 1.73
N ILE A 149 8.52 12.50 0.56
CA ILE A 149 7.67 13.58 0.06
C ILE A 149 6.27 13.01 -0.23
N PHE A 150 5.25 13.71 0.27
CA PHE A 150 3.87 13.44 -0.08
C PHE A 150 3.31 14.63 -0.85
N LEU A 151 2.79 14.35 -2.03
CA LEU A 151 2.06 15.31 -2.85
C LEU A 151 0.57 15.02 -2.71
N SER A 152 -0.24 16.05 -2.60
CA SER A 152 -1.70 15.95 -2.46
C SER A 152 -2.40 16.73 -3.57
N THR A 153 -3.36 16.12 -4.25
CA THR A 153 -4.22 16.82 -5.20
C THR A 153 -5.23 17.75 -4.50
N LYS A 154 -5.36 17.67 -3.17
CA LYS A 154 -6.33 18.42 -2.36
C LYS A 154 -5.71 19.62 -1.62
N GLY A 155 -4.51 20.06 -2.04
CA GLY A 155 -3.87 21.23 -1.46
C GLY A 155 -4.66 22.53 -1.71
N THR A 156 -4.52 23.49 -0.80
CA THR A 156 -5.15 24.82 -0.88
C THR A 156 -4.14 25.97 -0.82
N ASN A 157 -2.85 25.64 -0.56
CA ASN A 157 -1.75 26.59 -0.40
C ASN A 157 -1.01 26.87 -1.73
N GLY A 158 -1.73 27.18 -2.79
CA GLY A 158 -1.16 27.32 -4.13
C GLY A 158 -0.04 28.34 -4.29
N SER A 159 0.05 29.34 -3.39
CA SER A 159 1.16 30.31 -3.37
C SER A 159 2.49 29.79 -2.79
N GLU A 160 2.46 28.64 -2.14
CA GLU A 160 3.63 28.03 -1.48
C GLU A 160 4.32 26.96 -2.36
N VAL A 161 3.76 26.65 -3.53
CA VAL A 161 4.30 25.67 -4.48
C VAL A 161 4.40 26.25 -5.88
N SER A 162 5.23 25.66 -6.73
CA SER A 162 5.35 26.08 -8.11
C SER A 162 4.02 25.93 -8.88
N GLU A 163 3.81 26.78 -9.87
CA GLU A 163 2.62 26.69 -10.72
C GLU A 163 2.60 25.37 -11.51
N GLY A 164 3.75 24.88 -11.99
CA GLY A 164 3.86 23.60 -12.67
C GLY A 164 3.43 22.43 -11.78
N LEU A 165 3.87 22.38 -10.52
CA LEU A 165 3.45 21.32 -9.58
C LEU A 165 1.93 21.36 -9.36
N ARG A 166 1.34 22.53 -9.22
CA ARG A 166 -0.09 22.69 -9.05
C ARG A 166 -0.87 22.22 -10.28
N LYS A 167 -0.41 22.58 -11.48
CA LYS A 167 -1.02 22.15 -12.77
C LYS A 167 -0.90 20.64 -12.96
N PHE A 168 0.25 20.07 -12.65
CA PHE A 168 0.44 18.62 -12.65
C PHE A 168 -0.50 17.89 -11.67
N LEU A 169 -0.62 18.36 -10.43
CA LEU A 169 -1.54 17.77 -9.45
C LEU A 169 -3.02 17.95 -9.85
N GLY A 170 -3.35 19.05 -10.50
CA GLY A 170 -4.66 19.26 -11.15
C GLY A 170 -4.93 18.22 -12.24
N TYR A 171 -3.95 17.93 -13.07
CA TYR A 171 -4.04 16.89 -14.10
C TYR A 171 -4.19 15.48 -13.50
N VAL A 172 -3.46 15.19 -12.41
CA VAL A 172 -3.61 13.91 -11.67
C VAL A 172 -5.02 13.74 -11.10
N ALA A 173 -5.62 14.83 -10.58
CA ALA A 173 -6.97 14.82 -10.02
C ALA A 173 -8.08 14.78 -11.06
N ALA A 174 -7.76 15.04 -12.34
CA ALA A 174 -8.74 15.17 -13.40
C ALA A 174 -9.42 13.82 -13.71
N ASP A 175 -10.73 13.86 -13.94
CA ASP A 175 -11.47 12.76 -14.52
C ASP A 175 -11.14 12.59 -16.02
N ILE A 176 -11.79 11.63 -16.68
CA ILE A 176 -11.53 11.32 -18.09
C ILE A 176 -11.75 12.54 -18.99
N ALA A 177 -12.81 13.29 -18.79
CA ALA A 177 -13.14 14.44 -19.61
C ALA A 177 -12.18 15.59 -19.36
N ALA A 178 -11.99 15.99 -18.11
CA ALA A 178 -11.09 17.06 -17.70
C ALA A 178 -9.62 16.74 -18.01
N SER A 179 -9.20 15.47 -18.01
CA SER A 179 -7.82 15.08 -18.33
C SER A 179 -7.41 15.37 -19.79
N THR A 180 -8.34 15.68 -20.67
CA THR A 180 -8.08 16.05 -22.06
C THR A 180 -8.07 17.57 -22.30
N GLU A 181 -8.41 18.37 -21.30
CA GLU A 181 -8.40 19.83 -21.38
C GLU A 181 -6.96 20.39 -21.39
N ASP A 182 -6.78 21.63 -21.83
CA ASP A 182 -5.47 22.31 -21.78
C ASP A 182 -5.22 22.86 -20.36
N PHE A 183 -4.18 22.35 -19.72
CA PHE A 183 -3.73 22.83 -18.41
C PHE A 183 -2.79 24.03 -18.49
N ASP A 184 -2.53 24.56 -19.71
CA ASP A 184 -1.61 25.66 -19.96
C ASP A 184 -0.22 25.40 -19.37
N ASP A 185 0.28 24.16 -19.55
CA ASP A 185 1.57 23.70 -19.03
C ASP A 185 2.22 22.71 -20.01
N ASP A 186 3.48 22.97 -20.37
CA ASP A 186 4.17 22.15 -21.38
C ASP A 186 4.47 20.74 -20.89
N TYR A 187 4.78 20.58 -19.60
CA TYR A 187 5.02 19.28 -19.01
C TYR A 187 3.73 18.43 -18.99
N VAL A 188 2.61 19.02 -18.55
CA VAL A 188 1.30 18.32 -18.59
C VAL A 188 0.93 17.96 -20.03
N ARG A 189 1.15 18.84 -21.01
CA ARG A 189 0.93 18.54 -22.43
C ARG A 189 1.79 17.37 -22.91
N SER A 190 3.04 17.24 -22.43
CA SER A 190 3.90 16.09 -22.77
C SER A 190 3.34 14.78 -22.20
N LEU A 191 2.86 14.80 -20.95
CA LEU A 191 2.22 13.66 -20.32
C LEU A 191 0.93 13.24 -21.04
N GLN A 192 0.07 14.20 -21.42
CA GLN A 192 -1.15 13.92 -22.20
C GLN A 192 -0.84 13.24 -23.53
N LYS A 193 0.21 13.69 -24.23
CA LYS A 193 0.69 13.03 -25.46
C LYS A 193 1.16 11.60 -25.19
N SER A 194 1.88 11.38 -24.09
CA SER A 194 2.34 10.05 -23.70
C SER A 194 1.17 9.13 -23.36
N VAL A 195 0.17 9.60 -22.60
CA VAL A 195 -1.07 8.86 -22.32
C VAL A 195 -1.80 8.50 -23.61
N SER A 196 -1.94 9.46 -24.55
CA SER A 196 -2.59 9.20 -25.82
C SER A 196 -1.84 8.17 -26.67
N ARG A 197 -0.51 8.23 -26.70
CA ARG A 197 0.35 7.24 -27.38
C ARG A 197 0.16 5.86 -26.79
N ILE A 198 0.20 5.73 -25.45
CA ILE A 198 0.01 4.47 -24.74
C ILE A 198 -1.38 3.89 -25.02
N LYS A 199 -2.45 4.71 -24.98
CA LYS A 199 -3.81 4.27 -25.28
C LYS A 199 -3.98 3.77 -26.71
N SER A 200 -3.20 4.27 -27.65
CA SER A 200 -3.22 3.82 -29.06
C SER A 200 -2.31 2.61 -29.31
N ASP A 201 -1.49 2.22 -28.35
CA ASP A 201 -0.61 1.07 -28.44
C ASP A 201 -1.36 -0.22 -28.11
N ARG A 202 -1.41 -1.14 -29.08
CA ARG A 202 -2.10 -2.42 -28.92
C ARG A 202 -1.43 -3.32 -27.89
N GLU A 203 -0.11 -3.36 -27.85
CA GLU A 203 0.65 -4.18 -26.91
C GLU A 203 0.39 -3.74 -25.47
N MET A 204 0.35 -2.42 -25.22
CA MET A 204 0.00 -1.88 -23.92
C MET A 204 -1.44 -2.23 -23.50
N GLY A 205 -2.37 -2.22 -24.43
CA GLY A 205 -3.73 -2.69 -24.19
C GLY A 205 -3.77 -4.17 -23.79
N GLU A 206 -3.03 -5.03 -24.49
CA GLU A 206 -2.93 -6.46 -24.17
C GLU A 206 -2.27 -6.70 -22.80
N ARG A 207 -1.19 -5.98 -22.47
CA ARG A 207 -0.54 -6.01 -21.14
C ARG A 207 -1.51 -5.62 -20.02
N TYR A 208 -2.30 -4.56 -20.22
CA TYR A 208 -3.30 -4.14 -19.24
C TYR A 208 -4.39 -5.19 -19.04
N MET A 209 -4.88 -5.81 -20.10
CA MET A 209 -5.90 -6.86 -20.02
C MET A 209 -5.37 -8.07 -19.26
N LEU A 210 -4.13 -8.50 -19.53
CA LEU A 210 -3.49 -9.58 -18.77
C LEU A 210 -3.34 -9.25 -17.29
N LEU A 211 -2.87 -8.04 -16.97
CA LEU A 211 -2.77 -7.58 -15.57
C LEU A 211 -4.14 -7.56 -14.90
N LYS A 212 -5.17 -7.09 -15.60
CA LYS A 212 -6.55 -7.05 -15.09
C LYS A 212 -7.08 -8.46 -14.78
N GLU A 213 -6.78 -9.44 -15.62
CA GLU A 213 -7.13 -10.85 -15.42
C GLU A 213 -6.42 -11.41 -14.18
N LEU A 214 -5.09 -11.28 -14.10
CA LEU A 214 -4.30 -11.74 -12.95
C LEU A 214 -4.80 -11.16 -11.62
N LEU A 215 -5.06 -9.85 -11.56
CA LEU A 215 -5.59 -9.20 -10.36
C LEU A 215 -7.02 -9.65 -10.02
N SER A 216 -7.81 -10.02 -11.03
CA SER A 216 -9.15 -10.59 -10.83
C SER A 216 -9.09 -11.98 -10.20
N ASP A 217 -8.16 -12.80 -10.67
CA ASP A 217 -7.97 -14.18 -10.18
C ASP A 217 -7.42 -14.16 -8.75
N GLU A 218 -6.39 -13.39 -8.45
CA GLU A 218 -5.87 -13.20 -7.08
C GLU A 218 -6.97 -12.74 -6.12
N ARG A 219 -7.82 -11.81 -6.57
CA ARG A 219 -8.95 -11.34 -5.76
C ARG A 219 -9.99 -12.44 -5.53
N ALA A 220 -10.28 -13.24 -6.54
CA ALA A 220 -11.23 -14.35 -6.43
C ALA A 220 -10.70 -15.44 -5.49
N GLU A 221 -9.40 -15.76 -5.57
CA GLU A 221 -8.73 -16.68 -4.65
C GLU A 221 -8.79 -16.15 -3.21
N GLY A 222 -8.38 -14.90 -2.96
CA GLY A 222 -8.42 -14.31 -1.63
C GLY A 222 -9.83 -14.25 -1.02
N ILE A 223 -10.87 -14.02 -1.83
CA ILE A 223 -12.26 -14.08 -1.38
C ILE A 223 -12.65 -15.53 -1.01
N ASN A 224 -12.25 -16.52 -1.80
CA ASN A 224 -12.53 -17.93 -1.54
C ASN A 224 -11.82 -18.43 -0.27
N GLU A 225 -10.54 -18.07 -0.10
CA GLU A 225 -9.77 -18.39 1.09
C GLU A 225 -10.41 -17.78 2.33
N GLY A 226 -10.67 -16.47 2.32
CA GLY A 226 -11.30 -15.77 3.43
C GLY A 226 -12.71 -16.31 3.76
N ARG A 227 -13.48 -16.72 2.74
CA ARG A 227 -14.79 -17.36 2.93
C ARG A 227 -14.64 -18.73 3.60
N THR A 228 -13.68 -19.54 3.16
CA THR A 228 -13.41 -20.87 3.69
C THR A 228 -12.95 -20.79 5.14
N GLU A 229 -12.01 -19.89 5.43
CA GLU A 229 -11.53 -19.61 6.77
C GLU A 229 -12.65 -19.08 7.67
N GLY A 230 -13.43 -18.12 7.20
CA GLY A 230 -14.57 -17.57 7.95
C GLY A 230 -15.63 -18.63 8.30
N ILE A 231 -15.92 -19.57 7.38
CA ILE A 231 -16.82 -20.69 7.64
C ILE A 231 -16.22 -21.63 8.70
N ALA A 232 -14.92 -21.92 8.63
CA ALA A 232 -14.25 -22.78 9.59
C ALA A 232 -14.27 -22.17 10.99
N ILE A 233 -13.90 -20.90 11.11
CA ILE A 233 -13.94 -20.12 12.37
C ILE A 233 -15.37 -20.05 12.92
N GLY A 234 -16.36 -19.73 12.07
CA GLY A 234 -17.76 -19.67 12.46
C GLY A 234 -18.31 -20.99 12.98
N ARG A 235 -17.89 -22.12 12.38
CA ARG A 235 -18.27 -23.47 12.86
C ARG A 235 -17.67 -23.81 14.23
N VAL A 236 -16.42 -23.45 14.46
CA VAL A 236 -15.75 -23.65 15.75
C VAL A 236 -16.43 -22.80 16.83
N ARG A 237 -16.61 -21.52 16.55
CA ARG A 237 -17.25 -20.57 17.47
C ARG A 237 -18.70 -20.95 17.77
N GLY A 238 -19.49 -21.29 16.76
CA GLY A 238 -20.89 -21.72 16.96
C GLY A 238 -21.02 -22.99 17.79
N LYS A 239 -20.05 -23.93 17.68
CA LYS A 239 -20.02 -25.09 18.58
C LYS A 239 -19.71 -24.69 20.02
N ALA A 240 -18.76 -23.79 20.24
CA ALA A 240 -18.40 -23.30 21.57
C ALA A 240 -19.59 -22.56 22.21
N GLU A 241 -20.24 -21.68 21.47
CA GLU A 241 -21.44 -20.96 21.91
C GLU A 241 -22.58 -21.92 22.29
N PHE A 242 -22.80 -22.98 21.47
CA PHE A 242 -23.83 -23.97 21.74
C PHE A 242 -23.52 -24.83 22.97
N VAL A 243 -22.24 -25.16 23.26
CA VAL A 243 -21.85 -25.82 24.52
C VAL A 243 -22.21 -24.94 25.71
N ILE A 244 -21.91 -23.64 25.65
CA ILE A 244 -22.22 -22.70 26.74
C ILE A 244 -23.73 -22.58 26.94
N GLU A 245 -24.50 -22.52 25.85
CA GLU A 245 -25.97 -22.47 25.88
C GLU A 245 -26.54 -23.68 26.60
N LEU A 246 -26.10 -24.91 26.24
CA LEU A 246 -26.53 -26.13 26.93
C LEU A 246 -26.15 -26.14 28.43
N LEU A 247 -24.97 -25.66 28.77
CA LEU A 247 -24.55 -25.57 30.19
C LEU A 247 -25.38 -24.54 30.94
N SER A 248 -25.77 -23.45 30.29
CA SER A 248 -26.62 -22.41 30.93
C SER A 248 -28.00 -22.91 31.30
N GLU A 249 -28.52 -23.93 30.60
CA GLU A 249 -29.79 -24.60 30.95
C GLU A 249 -29.64 -25.45 32.24
N LEU A 250 -28.40 -25.88 32.58
CA LEU A 250 -28.11 -26.71 33.76
C LEU A 250 -27.75 -25.89 35.01
N GLY A 251 -27.45 -24.61 34.85
CA GLY A 251 -27.10 -23.69 35.94
C GLY A 251 -26.23 -22.53 35.49
N GLU A 252 -25.71 -21.78 36.48
CA GLU A 252 -24.83 -20.64 36.23
C GLU A 252 -23.47 -21.12 35.72
N VAL A 253 -23.04 -20.63 34.53
CA VAL A 253 -21.73 -20.91 33.93
C VAL A 253 -20.75 -19.82 34.33
N SER A 254 -19.67 -20.16 35.03
CA SER A 254 -18.66 -19.18 35.41
C SER A 254 -17.95 -18.63 34.14
N THR A 255 -17.45 -17.38 34.25
CA THR A 255 -16.65 -16.76 33.19
C THR A 255 -15.41 -17.57 32.81
N GLU A 256 -14.79 -18.23 33.79
CA GLU A 256 -13.62 -19.09 33.60
C GLU A 256 -13.95 -20.28 32.64
N ILE A 257 -15.07 -20.95 32.82
CA ILE A 257 -15.51 -22.07 31.99
C ILE A 257 -15.91 -21.56 30.61
N SER A 258 -16.66 -20.46 30.56
CA SER A 258 -17.07 -19.85 29.27
C SER A 258 -15.86 -19.42 28.44
N ASP A 259 -14.90 -18.74 29.03
CA ASP A 259 -13.69 -18.28 28.34
C ASP A 259 -12.83 -19.46 27.87
N ALA A 260 -12.70 -20.52 28.68
CA ALA A 260 -11.96 -21.72 28.28
C ALA A 260 -12.61 -22.44 27.07
N ILE A 261 -13.95 -22.54 27.07
CA ILE A 261 -14.69 -23.13 25.94
C ILE A 261 -14.56 -22.26 24.68
N MET A 262 -14.67 -20.94 24.82
CA MET A 262 -14.52 -19.99 23.71
C MET A 262 -13.09 -19.93 23.14
N ALA A 263 -12.08 -20.19 23.97
CA ALA A 263 -10.68 -20.23 23.56
C ALA A 263 -10.30 -21.53 22.83
N GLU A 264 -11.12 -22.59 22.94
CA GLU A 264 -10.84 -23.88 22.29
C GLU A 264 -11.00 -23.77 20.76
N LYS A 265 -9.95 -24.18 20.05
CA LYS A 265 -9.89 -24.13 18.58
C LYS A 265 -10.02 -25.51 17.93
N ASP A 266 -9.85 -26.60 18.69
CA ASP A 266 -9.96 -27.95 18.16
C ASP A 266 -11.44 -28.37 18.05
N PRO A 267 -11.95 -28.57 16.81
CA PRO A 267 -13.33 -29.01 16.58
C PRO A 267 -13.66 -30.35 17.23
N ALA A 268 -12.67 -31.23 17.44
CA ALA A 268 -12.87 -32.53 18.06
C ALA A 268 -13.08 -32.41 19.57
N ARG A 269 -12.31 -31.51 20.23
CA ARG A 269 -12.50 -31.19 21.65
C ARG A 269 -13.84 -30.50 21.89
N LEU A 270 -14.22 -29.55 21.07
CA LEU A 270 -15.53 -28.90 21.16
C LEU A 270 -16.68 -29.90 20.97
N LEU A 271 -16.51 -30.89 20.09
CA LEU A 271 -17.49 -31.96 19.95
C LEU A 271 -17.55 -32.86 21.20
N ALA A 272 -16.41 -33.11 21.86
CA ALA A 272 -16.37 -33.83 23.12
C ALA A 272 -17.08 -33.03 24.24
N TYR A 273 -16.83 -31.71 24.32
CA TYR A 273 -17.52 -30.81 25.27
C TYR A 273 -19.03 -30.80 25.01
N LEU A 274 -19.46 -30.74 23.75
CA LEU A 274 -20.87 -30.79 23.38
C LEU A 274 -21.55 -32.09 23.86
N LYS A 275 -20.86 -33.23 23.65
CA LYS A 275 -21.34 -34.55 24.12
C LYS A 275 -21.37 -34.63 25.65
N ALA A 276 -20.41 -34.06 26.33
CA ALA A 276 -20.38 -34.03 27.80
C ALA A 276 -21.50 -33.14 28.32
N ALA A 277 -21.67 -31.92 27.78
CA ALA A 277 -22.73 -31.00 28.17
C ALA A 277 -24.13 -31.60 28.01
N SER A 278 -24.38 -32.31 26.88
CA SER A 278 -25.68 -32.95 26.61
C SER A 278 -26.03 -34.13 27.52
N LYS A 279 -25.05 -34.63 28.32
CA LYS A 279 -25.22 -35.76 29.25
C LYS A 279 -25.09 -35.33 30.71
N ALA A 280 -24.61 -34.12 30.94
CA ALA A 280 -24.42 -33.60 32.30
C ALA A 280 -25.77 -33.25 32.92
N ASP A 281 -25.86 -33.42 34.26
CA ASP A 281 -27.01 -33.02 35.07
C ASP A 281 -26.72 -31.71 35.81
N SER A 282 -25.45 -31.26 35.79
CA SER A 282 -25.00 -29.99 36.36
C SER A 282 -23.69 -29.49 35.69
N VAL A 283 -23.40 -28.21 35.84
CA VAL A 283 -22.16 -27.59 35.34
C VAL A 283 -20.92 -28.19 36.02
N GLU A 284 -21.00 -28.55 37.34
CA GLU A 284 -19.91 -29.18 38.06
C GLU A 284 -19.57 -30.57 37.52
N LYS A 285 -20.58 -31.34 37.11
CA LYS A 285 -20.35 -32.67 36.51
C LYS A 285 -19.65 -32.54 35.16
N PHE A 286 -20.08 -31.62 34.35
CA PHE A 286 -19.41 -31.29 33.06
C PHE A 286 -17.94 -30.89 33.30
N ARG A 287 -17.68 -29.98 34.25
CA ARG A 287 -16.33 -29.53 34.61
C ARG A 287 -15.43 -30.70 34.98
N LYS A 288 -15.94 -31.61 35.81
CA LYS A 288 -15.19 -32.79 36.26
C LYS A 288 -14.87 -33.77 35.13
N GLU A 289 -15.80 -33.94 34.17
CA GLU A 289 -15.62 -34.84 33.04
C GLU A 289 -14.66 -34.28 31.98
N THR A 290 -14.66 -32.97 31.76
CA THR A 290 -13.89 -32.32 30.72
C THR A 290 -12.53 -31.79 31.19
N GLY A 291 -12.35 -31.66 32.51
CA GLY A 291 -11.13 -31.11 33.10
C GLY A 291 -11.00 -29.59 33.00
N LEU A 292 -12.11 -28.89 32.75
CA LEU A 292 -12.18 -27.42 32.70
C LEU A 292 -12.33 -26.79 34.07
#